data_82834b7ef2883eb401c1d45ea2371fec
#
_entry.id   82834b7ef2883eb401c1d45ea2371fec
#
_cell.length_a   1.000
_cell.length_b   1.000
_cell.length_c   1.000
_cell.angle_alpha   90.00
_cell.angle_beta   90.00
_cell.angle_gamma   90.00
#
_symmetry.space_group_name_H-M   'P 1'
#
loop_
_entity.id
_entity.type
_entity.pdbx_description
1 polymer ?
#
loop_
_entity_poly.entity_id
_entity_poly.type
_entity_poly.pdbx_seq_one_letter_code
_entity_poly.pdbx_strand_id
1 'polypeptide(L)'
;MADEAADYFETRFVADERRKLVWSHVAAYLAPWMPAQGALLDLGAGYADLANAADCARRVAFDQRPDLADFVAAGVEAEVGDVTDLSRFADGAFDVVFASNLLEHLEWPALERCVDEVRRVLRPGGTFVAVQPNFRLDQKRYFDDFTHRTIFTDESLADFLASRGLPLHHREARFLPLTMKSRLSFGHRLVPVYLCLPYRPFAGQMLVVARKP
;
A
#
# COMPACT_ATOMS: atom_id res chain seq x y z
N MET A 1 5.90 -20.63 -7.96
CA MET A 1 5.15 -19.36 -7.78
C MET A 1 4.17 -19.42 -6.62
N ALA A 2 3.25 -20.39 -6.48
CA ALA A 2 2.38 -20.49 -5.28
C ALA A 2 3.16 -20.91 -4.00
N ASP A 3 4.21 -21.73 -4.12
CA ASP A 3 5.07 -22.14 -3.00
C ASP A 3 5.97 -21.01 -2.47
N GLU A 4 6.47 -20.12 -3.34
CA GLU A 4 7.31 -18.97 -2.94
C GLU A 4 6.54 -17.92 -2.15
N ALA A 5 5.24 -17.75 -2.43
CA ALA A 5 4.38 -16.83 -1.69
C ALA A 5 4.09 -17.35 -0.26
N ALA A 6 3.89 -18.66 -0.08
CA ALA A 6 3.66 -19.25 1.23
C ALA A 6 4.87 -19.09 2.15
N ASP A 7 6.08 -19.37 1.66
CA ASP A 7 7.35 -19.20 2.41
C ASP A 7 7.60 -17.73 2.81
N TYR A 8 7.21 -16.77 1.99
CA TYR A 8 7.37 -15.33 2.26
C TYR A 8 6.52 -14.89 3.46
N PHE A 9 5.25 -15.29 3.51
CA PHE A 9 4.35 -14.91 4.60
C PHE A 9 4.75 -15.54 5.93
N GLU A 10 5.22 -16.79 5.95
CA GLU A 10 5.66 -17.47 7.18
C GLU A 10 6.93 -16.85 7.78
N THR A 11 7.84 -16.35 6.97
CA THR A 11 9.14 -15.84 7.43
C THR A 11 9.17 -14.34 7.71
N ARG A 12 8.38 -13.55 7.00
CA ARG A 12 8.46 -12.07 7.03
C ARG A 12 7.27 -11.40 7.69
N PHE A 13 6.09 -12.03 7.68
CA PHE A 13 4.86 -11.45 8.21
C PHE A 13 4.36 -12.24 9.42
N VAL A 14 4.36 -11.60 10.58
CA VAL A 14 3.71 -12.11 11.80
C VAL A 14 2.51 -11.22 12.09
N ALA A 15 1.31 -11.82 12.20
CA ALA A 15 0.12 -11.10 12.66
C ALA A 15 0.37 -10.61 14.10
N ASP A 16 0.38 -9.30 14.31
CA ASP A 16 0.62 -8.67 15.62
C ASP A 16 -0.43 -7.58 15.86
N GLU A 17 -1.08 -7.61 17.00
CA GLU A 17 -2.06 -6.59 17.43
C GLU A 17 -1.47 -5.16 17.41
N ARG A 18 -0.16 -5.02 17.63
CA ARG A 18 0.55 -3.74 17.51
C ARG A 18 0.50 -3.19 16.10
N ARG A 19 0.52 -4.09 15.10
CA ARG A 19 0.43 -3.73 13.69
C ARG A 19 -0.93 -3.11 13.38
N LYS A 20 -2.02 -3.65 13.91
CA LYS A 20 -3.38 -3.08 13.76
C LYS A 20 -3.44 -1.64 14.27
N LEU A 21 -2.83 -1.36 15.44
CA LEU A 21 -2.81 -0.01 15.98
C LEU A 21 -1.97 0.94 15.12
N VAL A 22 -0.83 0.48 14.59
CA VAL A 22 -0.04 1.29 13.65
C VAL A 22 -0.86 1.65 12.42
N TRP A 23 -1.53 0.67 11.82
CA TRP A 23 -2.33 0.89 10.62
C TRP A 23 -3.57 1.74 10.87
N SER A 24 -4.18 1.71 12.07
CA SER A 24 -5.25 2.66 12.41
C SER A 24 -4.76 4.12 12.40
N HIS A 25 -3.54 4.37 12.88
CA HIS A 25 -2.94 5.70 12.82
C HIS A 25 -2.54 6.10 11.39
N VAL A 26 -2.05 5.15 10.60
CA VAL A 26 -1.73 5.38 9.17
C VAL A 26 -3.01 5.67 8.39
N ALA A 27 -4.08 4.90 8.60
CA ALA A 27 -5.38 5.15 7.96
C ALA A 27 -5.92 6.54 8.31
N ALA A 28 -5.85 6.94 9.59
CA ALA A 28 -6.24 8.29 10.01
C ALA A 28 -5.41 9.39 9.33
N TYR A 29 -4.10 9.18 9.16
CA TYR A 29 -3.24 10.11 8.43
C TYR A 29 -3.61 10.20 6.95
N LEU A 30 -3.95 9.09 6.32
CA LEU A 30 -4.31 8.99 4.90
C LEU A 30 -5.75 9.42 4.61
N ALA A 31 -6.59 9.66 5.64
CA ALA A 31 -8.01 10.02 5.50
C ALA A 31 -8.29 11.18 4.53
N PRO A 32 -7.43 12.23 4.37
CA PRO A 32 -7.66 13.27 3.38
C PRO A 32 -7.76 12.78 1.93
N TRP A 33 -7.19 11.61 1.62
CA TRP A 33 -7.24 10.98 0.29
C TRP A 33 -8.19 9.78 0.22
N MET A 34 -8.82 9.40 1.35
CA MET A 34 -9.72 8.25 1.47
C MET A 34 -11.09 8.73 1.95
N PRO A 35 -12.00 9.13 1.05
CA PRO A 35 -13.30 9.69 1.45
C PRO A 35 -14.16 8.67 2.20
N ALA A 36 -14.73 9.05 3.35
CA ALA A 36 -15.53 8.17 4.21
C ALA A 36 -16.74 7.56 3.48
N GLN A 37 -17.35 8.27 2.54
CA GLN A 37 -18.47 7.75 1.72
C GLN A 37 -18.00 7.07 0.43
N GLY A 38 -16.69 6.89 0.25
CA GLY A 38 -16.09 6.33 -0.95
C GLY A 38 -15.87 4.81 -0.88
N ALA A 39 -15.45 4.25 -2.02
CA ALA A 39 -15.03 2.88 -2.17
C ALA A 39 -13.49 2.79 -2.20
N LEU A 40 -12.92 1.98 -1.31
CA LEU A 40 -11.50 1.66 -1.20
C LEU A 40 -11.21 0.28 -1.77
N LEU A 41 -10.17 0.17 -2.60
CA LEU A 41 -9.49 -1.06 -2.94
C LEU A 41 -8.10 -1.07 -2.27
N ASP A 42 -7.87 -1.99 -1.35
CA ASP A 42 -6.56 -2.28 -0.73
C ASP A 42 -5.89 -3.37 -1.57
N LEU A 43 -4.95 -2.98 -2.43
CA LEU A 43 -4.32 -3.82 -3.45
C LEU A 43 -3.00 -4.40 -2.93
N GLY A 44 -2.89 -5.73 -2.91
CA GLY A 44 -1.81 -6.42 -2.20
C GLY A 44 -2.01 -6.30 -0.68
N ALA A 45 -3.24 -6.57 -0.22
CA ALA A 45 -3.70 -6.25 1.13
C ALA A 45 -2.99 -7.05 2.25
N GLY A 46 -2.38 -8.20 1.93
CA GLY A 46 -1.70 -9.05 2.90
C GLY A 46 -2.61 -9.47 4.05
N TYR A 47 -2.49 -8.86 5.21
CA TYR A 47 -3.36 -9.07 6.38
C TYR A 47 -4.55 -8.10 6.45
N ALA A 48 -4.85 -7.41 5.38
CA ALA A 48 -5.95 -6.44 5.27
C ALA A 48 -5.92 -5.33 6.33
N ASP A 49 -4.75 -5.00 6.86
CA ASP A 49 -4.62 -4.05 7.99
C ASP A 49 -5.19 -2.67 7.64
N LEU A 50 -4.93 -2.16 6.43
CA LEU A 50 -5.48 -0.86 6.02
C LEU A 50 -6.97 -0.96 5.74
N ALA A 51 -7.43 -1.95 4.97
CA ALA A 51 -8.84 -2.13 4.67
C ALA A 51 -9.68 -2.26 5.96
N ASN A 52 -9.13 -2.95 6.99
CA ASN A 52 -9.78 -3.08 8.30
C ASN A 52 -9.82 -1.76 9.07
N ALA A 53 -8.81 -0.90 8.91
CA ALA A 53 -8.67 0.34 9.66
C ALA A 53 -9.31 1.57 8.96
N ALA A 54 -9.51 1.51 7.65
CA ALA A 54 -10.03 2.62 6.86
C ALA A 54 -11.51 2.90 7.15
N ASP A 55 -11.86 4.18 7.20
CA ASP A 55 -13.25 4.66 7.34
C ASP A 55 -13.84 4.99 5.97
N CYS A 56 -14.00 3.95 5.12
CA CYS A 56 -14.66 4.05 3.82
C CYS A 56 -15.95 3.24 3.80
N ALA A 57 -16.97 3.70 3.09
CA ALA A 57 -18.28 3.06 3.04
C ALA A 57 -18.22 1.65 2.42
N ARG A 58 -17.39 1.48 1.39
CA ARG A 58 -17.06 0.19 0.81
C ARG A 58 -15.56 -0.07 0.93
N ARG A 59 -15.18 -1.24 1.38
CA ARG A 59 -13.76 -1.63 1.55
C ARG A 59 -13.57 -3.02 0.98
N VAL A 60 -12.64 -3.11 0.03
CA VAL A 60 -12.26 -4.36 -0.62
C VAL A 60 -10.78 -4.61 -0.35
N ALA A 61 -10.45 -5.70 0.30
CA ALA A 61 -9.10 -6.23 0.39
C ALA A 61 -8.87 -7.19 -0.78
N PHE A 62 -7.81 -6.99 -1.55
CA PHE A 62 -7.48 -7.79 -2.71
C PHE A 62 -6.03 -8.28 -2.61
N ASP A 63 -5.84 -9.59 -2.65
CA ASP A 63 -4.51 -10.21 -2.57
C ASP A 63 -4.51 -11.57 -3.27
N GLN A 64 -3.33 -12.07 -3.64
CA GLN A 64 -3.18 -13.42 -4.21
C GLN A 64 -3.28 -14.54 -3.15
N ARG A 65 -3.21 -14.21 -1.86
CA ARG A 65 -3.24 -15.20 -0.78
C ARG A 65 -4.63 -15.83 -0.63
N PRO A 66 -4.73 -17.17 -0.62
CA PRO A 66 -6.03 -17.85 -0.61
C PRO A 66 -6.79 -17.73 0.73
N ASP A 67 -6.08 -17.46 1.83
CA ASP A 67 -6.62 -17.31 3.19
C ASP A 67 -6.94 -15.86 3.57
N LEU A 68 -7.01 -14.93 2.59
CA LEU A 68 -7.30 -13.50 2.82
C LEU A 68 -8.57 -13.28 3.66
N ALA A 69 -9.59 -14.11 3.45
CA ALA A 69 -10.87 -14.01 4.17
C ALA A 69 -10.73 -14.16 5.68
N ASP A 70 -9.69 -14.83 6.17
CA ASP A 70 -9.45 -15.03 7.60
C ASP A 70 -8.95 -13.76 8.31
N PHE A 71 -8.53 -12.75 7.55
CA PHE A 71 -7.92 -11.52 8.06
C PHE A 71 -8.80 -10.27 7.95
N VAL A 72 -9.87 -10.34 7.18
CA VAL A 72 -10.78 -9.19 7.01
C VAL A 72 -11.76 -9.05 8.17
N ALA A 73 -11.97 -7.81 8.59
CA ALA A 73 -12.98 -7.48 9.58
C ALA A 73 -14.40 -7.51 8.97
N ALA A 74 -15.41 -7.58 9.82
CA ALA A 74 -16.80 -7.48 9.38
C ALA A 74 -17.04 -6.22 8.54
N GLY A 75 -17.67 -6.38 7.36
CA GLY A 75 -17.94 -5.29 6.42
C GLY A 75 -16.77 -4.95 5.48
N VAL A 76 -15.70 -5.74 5.47
CA VAL A 76 -14.65 -5.69 4.44
C VAL A 76 -14.84 -6.88 3.51
N GLU A 77 -14.88 -6.63 2.21
CA GLU A 77 -14.92 -7.65 1.17
C GLU A 77 -13.52 -8.24 0.96
N ALA A 78 -13.38 -9.57 0.91
CA ALA A 78 -12.13 -10.24 0.59
C ALA A 78 -12.21 -10.80 -0.83
N GLU A 79 -11.27 -10.42 -1.68
CA GLU A 79 -11.18 -10.86 -3.07
C GLU A 79 -9.79 -11.41 -3.38
N VAL A 80 -9.72 -12.66 -3.82
CA VAL A 80 -8.44 -13.32 -4.14
C VAL A 80 -8.16 -13.22 -5.64
N GLY A 81 -6.97 -12.73 -6.00
CA GLY A 81 -6.57 -12.60 -7.41
C GLY A 81 -5.19 -12.02 -7.62
N ASP A 82 -4.82 -11.90 -8.89
CA ASP A 82 -3.58 -11.28 -9.35
C ASP A 82 -3.76 -9.76 -9.52
N VAL A 83 -2.89 -8.97 -8.94
CA VAL A 83 -2.93 -7.50 -9.00
C VAL A 83 -2.76 -6.94 -10.43
N THR A 84 -2.36 -7.78 -11.37
CA THR A 84 -2.27 -7.43 -12.80
C THR A 84 -3.57 -7.68 -13.57
N ASP A 85 -4.60 -8.24 -12.92
CA ASP A 85 -5.92 -8.51 -13.50
C ASP A 85 -7.04 -8.13 -12.49
N LEU A 86 -7.55 -6.93 -12.63
CA LEU A 86 -8.68 -6.43 -11.86
C LEU A 86 -9.99 -6.46 -12.68
N SER A 87 -10.10 -7.32 -13.71
CA SER A 87 -11.23 -7.39 -14.65
C SER A 87 -12.59 -7.66 -13.97
N ARG A 88 -12.59 -8.25 -12.76
CA ARG A 88 -13.79 -8.44 -11.93
C ARG A 88 -14.42 -7.13 -11.44
N PHE A 89 -13.65 -6.04 -11.44
CA PHE A 89 -14.13 -4.72 -11.06
C PHE A 89 -14.40 -3.88 -12.30
N ALA A 90 -15.54 -3.18 -12.29
CA ALA A 90 -15.90 -2.28 -13.37
C ALA A 90 -14.95 -1.05 -13.43
N ASP A 91 -14.90 -0.39 -14.58
CA ASP A 91 -14.21 0.87 -14.75
C ASP A 91 -14.80 1.92 -13.80
N GLY A 92 -13.92 2.64 -13.09
CA GLY A 92 -14.35 3.67 -12.17
C GLY A 92 -15.05 3.18 -10.89
N ALA A 93 -14.87 1.91 -10.51
CA ALA A 93 -15.53 1.31 -9.35
C ALA A 93 -15.06 1.84 -8.00
N PHE A 94 -13.88 2.49 -7.95
CA PHE A 94 -13.26 2.92 -6.70
C PHE A 94 -12.92 4.41 -6.68
N ASP A 95 -13.09 5.02 -5.50
CA ASP A 95 -12.66 6.39 -5.20
C ASP A 95 -11.18 6.43 -4.89
N VAL A 96 -10.68 5.37 -4.24
CA VAL A 96 -9.28 5.22 -3.87
C VAL A 96 -8.80 3.79 -4.08
N VAL A 97 -7.62 3.64 -4.65
CA VAL A 97 -6.83 2.41 -4.62
C VAL A 97 -5.62 2.68 -3.75
N PHE A 98 -5.38 1.79 -2.80
CA PHE A 98 -4.20 1.85 -1.93
C PHE A 98 -3.29 0.65 -2.23
N ALA A 99 -1.97 0.86 -2.18
CA ALA A 99 -0.99 -0.21 -2.24
C ALA A 99 0.19 0.10 -1.31
N SER A 100 0.59 -0.90 -0.52
CA SER A 100 1.75 -0.76 0.36
C SER A 100 2.72 -1.92 0.20
N ASN A 101 3.98 -1.62 -0.08
CA ASN A 101 5.03 -2.62 -0.30
C ASN A 101 4.58 -3.70 -1.30
N LEU A 102 4.10 -3.26 -2.44
CA LEU A 102 3.60 -4.11 -3.52
C LEU A 102 4.40 -3.92 -4.81
N LEU A 103 4.56 -2.65 -5.24
CA LEU A 103 5.07 -2.35 -6.58
C LEU A 103 6.53 -2.76 -6.78
N GLU A 104 7.33 -2.75 -5.72
CA GLU A 104 8.73 -3.20 -5.73
C GLU A 104 8.90 -4.70 -5.98
N HIS A 105 7.85 -5.50 -5.76
CA HIS A 105 7.85 -6.94 -6.01
C HIS A 105 7.49 -7.30 -7.46
N LEU A 106 6.97 -6.33 -8.23
CA LEU A 106 6.55 -6.56 -9.61
C LEU A 106 7.70 -6.28 -10.59
N GLU A 107 7.88 -7.14 -11.59
CA GLU A 107 8.72 -6.86 -12.76
C GLU A 107 8.00 -5.88 -13.70
N TRP A 108 8.76 -5.14 -14.52
CA TRP A 108 8.24 -4.07 -15.36
C TRP A 108 6.96 -4.41 -16.15
N PRO A 109 6.84 -5.54 -16.88
CA PRO A 109 5.60 -5.83 -17.60
C PRO A 109 4.38 -6.06 -16.71
N ALA A 110 4.58 -6.63 -15.50
CA ALA A 110 3.53 -6.83 -14.51
C ALA A 110 3.16 -5.51 -13.84
N LEU A 111 4.18 -4.70 -13.51
CA LEU A 111 4.02 -3.38 -12.91
C LEU A 111 3.20 -2.44 -13.79
N GLU A 112 3.49 -2.39 -15.09
CA GLU A 112 2.74 -1.58 -16.05
C GLU A 112 1.27 -2.01 -16.12
N ARG A 113 1.01 -3.33 -16.24
CA ARG A 113 -0.38 -3.85 -16.22
C ARG A 113 -1.10 -3.53 -14.93
N CYS A 114 -0.44 -3.71 -13.79
CA CYS A 114 -1.01 -3.38 -12.48
C CYS A 114 -1.45 -1.90 -12.41
N VAL A 115 -0.58 -0.98 -12.82
CA VAL A 115 -0.89 0.47 -12.78
C VAL A 115 -1.95 0.86 -13.80
N ASP A 116 -1.99 0.20 -14.97
CA ASP A 116 -3.07 0.42 -15.95
C ASP A 116 -4.42 -0.04 -15.42
N GLU A 117 -4.48 -1.19 -14.73
CA GLU A 117 -5.68 -1.70 -14.06
C GLU A 117 -6.08 -0.77 -12.91
N VAL A 118 -5.13 -0.32 -12.08
CA VAL A 118 -5.39 0.71 -11.04
C VAL A 118 -6.04 1.93 -11.66
N ARG A 119 -5.46 2.46 -12.76
CA ARG A 119 -6.03 3.61 -13.45
C ARG A 119 -7.44 3.32 -14.00
N ARG A 120 -7.68 2.12 -14.53
CA ARG A 120 -8.98 1.73 -15.08
C ARG A 120 -10.05 1.71 -13.98
N VAL A 121 -9.78 1.03 -12.87
CA VAL A 121 -10.77 0.85 -11.78
C VAL A 121 -10.99 2.11 -10.94
N LEU A 122 -10.07 3.08 -10.96
CA LEU A 122 -10.28 4.39 -10.35
C LEU A 122 -11.30 5.20 -11.15
N ARG A 123 -12.25 5.85 -10.47
CA ARG A 123 -13.13 6.85 -11.10
C ARG A 123 -12.34 8.11 -11.49
N PRO A 124 -12.85 8.94 -12.42
CA PRO A 124 -12.30 10.29 -12.62
C PRO A 124 -12.26 11.06 -11.30
N GLY A 125 -11.13 11.72 -11.03
CA GLY A 125 -10.87 12.39 -9.75
C GLY A 125 -10.51 11.47 -8.59
N GLY A 126 -10.51 10.15 -8.77
CA GLY A 126 -10.08 9.18 -7.77
C GLY A 126 -8.56 9.20 -7.54
N THR A 127 -8.12 8.64 -6.41
CA THR A 127 -6.71 8.69 -5.99
C THR A 127 -6.07 7.30 -5.92
N PHE A 128 -4.83 7.21 -6.36
CA PHE A 128 -3.95 6.09 -6.07
C PHE A 128 -2.98 6.49 -4.96
N VAL A 129 -3.02 5.81 -3.83
CA VAL A 129 -2.18 6.06 -2.65
C VAL A 129 -1.17 4.92 -2.53
N ALA A 130 0.11 5.21 -2.77
CA ALA A 130 1.19 4.22 -2.74
C ALA A 130 2.16 4.51 -1.59
N VAL A 131 2.35 3.52 -0.70
CA VAL A 131 3.38 3.53 0.34
C VAL A 131 4.43 2.49 -0.03
N GLN A 132 5.64 2.92 -0.39
CA GLN A 132 6.67 2.06 -0.97
C GLN A 132 8.04 2.31 -0.32
N PRO A 133 8.96 1.34 -0.32
CA PRO A 133 10.35 1.59 0.04
C PRO A 133 10.95 2.68 -0.84
N ASN A 134 11.61 3.68 -0.22
CA ASN A 134 12.36 4.68 -0.95
C ASN A 134 13.83 4.28 -1.00
N PHE A 135 14.30 3.80 -2.14
CA PHE A 135 15.67 3.35 -2.33
C PHE A 135 16.70 4.43 -1.95
N ARG A 136 16.37 5.72 -2.17
CA ARG A 136 17.23 6.84 -1.80
C ARG A 136 17.54 6.90 -0.30
N LEU A 137 16.63 6.39 0.54
CA LEU A 137 16.75 6.48 2.00
C LEU A 137 17.32 5.22 2.64
N ASP A 138 17.15 4.05 2.01
CA ASP A 138 17.53 2.78 2.63
C ASP A 138 18.17 1.79 1.64
N GLN A 139 19.15 2.27 0.87
CA GLN A 139 19.90 1.48 -0.12
C GLN A 139 20.53 0.23 0.46
N LYS A 140 21.03 0.30 1.71
CA LYS A 140 21.76 -0.79 2.36
C LYS A 140 20.87 -1.99 2.69
N ARG A 141 19.59 -1.76 2.98
CA ARG A 141 18.65 -2.81 3.41
C ARG A 141 17.59 -3.12 2.36
N TYR A 142 17.59 -2.42 1.24
CA TYR A 142 16.57 -2.60 0.20
C TYR A 142 16.50 -4.06 -0.29
N PHE A 143 17.66 -4.67 -0.49
CA PHE A 143 17.77 -6.05 -0.94
C PHE A 143 17.95 -7.07 0.20
N ASP A 144 17.75 -6.68 1.47
CA ASP A 144 17.54 -7.65 2.55
C ASP A 144 16.22 -8.42 2.35
N ASP A 145 15.33 -7.88 1.53
CA ASP A 145 14.20 -8.60 0.96
C ASP A 145 14.56 -9.05 -0.47
N PHE A 146 14.77 -10.36 -0.63
CA PHE A 146 15.21 -10.96 -1.90
C PHE A 146 14.12 -10.93 -2.98
N THR A 147 12.87 -10.61 -2.61
CA THR A 147 11.73 -10.55 -3.54
C THR A 147 11.58 -9.20 -4.22
N HIS A 148 12.36 -8.18 -3.84
CA HIS A 148 12.38 -6.89 -4.53
C HIS A 148 12.94 -7.03 -5.94
N ARG A 149 12.16 -6.63 -6.94
CA ARG A 149 12.47 -6.71 -8.38
C ARG A 149 12.70 -5.34 -8.99
N THR A 150 11.91 -4.35 -8.57
CA THR A 150 11.94 -3.00 -9.14
C THR A 150 12.33 -1.98 -8.08
N ILE A 151 13.20 -1.06 -8.46
CA ILE A 151 13.73 -0.01 -7.56
C ILE A 151 13.00 1.30 -7.85
N PHE A 152 12.46 1.91 -6.79
CA PHE A 152 11.88 3.24 -6.85
C PHE A 152 12.50 4.21 -5.87
N THR A 153 12.62 5.46 -6.31
CA THR A 153 12.69 6.64 -5.45
C THR A 153 11.34 7.35 -5.49
N ASP A 154 11.11 8.28 -4.58
CA ASP A 154 9.90 9.09 -4.56
C ASP A 154 9.69 9.89 -5.85
N GLU A 155 10.76 10.28 -6.54
CA GLU A 155 10.70 10.96 -7.83
C GLU A 155 10.37 9.97 -8.95
N SER A 156 11.14 8.87 -9.07
CA SER A 156 10.95 7.92 -10.16
C SER A 156 9.59 7.21 -10.12
N LEU A 157 9.04 6.97 -8.91
CA LEU A 157 7.67 6.45 -8.79
C LEU A 157 6.64 7.47 -9.28
N ALA A 158 6.79 8.75 -8.88
CA ALA A 158 5.88 9.80 -9.32
C ALA A 158 5.91 9.98 -10.85
N ASP A 159 7.10 9.97 -11.45
CA ASP A 159 7.29 10.08 -12.91
C ASP A 159 6.69 8.86 -13.64
N PHE A 160 6.90 7.66 -13.11
CA PHE A 160 6.32 6.44 -13.68
C PHE A 160 4.79 6.50 -13.64
N LEU A 161 4.17 6.83 -12.49
CA LEU A 161 2.72 6.96 -12.38
C LEU A 161 2.17 8.03 -13.33
N ALA A 162 2.83 9.17 -13.44
CA ALA A 162 2.45 10.23 -14.37
C ALA A 162 2.49 9.75 -15.84
N SER A 163 3.52 8.97 -16.23
CA SER A 163 3.64 8.39 -17.57
C SER A 163 2.50 7.43 -17.91
N ARG A 164 1.85 6.83 -16.87
CA ARG A 164 0.69 5.94 -17.00
C ARG A 164 -0.66 6.69 -16.85
N GLY A 165 -0.65 8.03 -16.85
CA GLY A 165 -1.86 8.87 -16.77
C GLY A 165 -2.42 9.01 -15.34
N LEU A 166 -1.56 8.84 -14.34
CA LEU A 166 -1.83 9.10 -12.94
C LEU A 166 -0.87 10.19 -12.42
N PRO A 167 -1.11 11.48 -12.75
CA PRO A 167 -0.24 12.57 -12.34
C PRO A 167 -0.15 12.71 -10.82
N LEU A 168 1.01 13.17 -10.37
CA LEU A 168 1.30 13.41 -8.96
C LEU A 168 0.33 14.44 -8.36
N HIS A 169 -0.25 14.08 -7.21
CA HIS A 169 -1.07 14.97 -6.39
C HIS A 169 -0.37 15.36 -5.09
N HIS A 170 0.29 14.40 -4.41
CA HIS A 170 1.05 14.63 -3.18
C HIS A 170 2.22 13.67 -3.07
N ARG A 171 3.31 14.10 -2.42
CA ARG A 171 4.51 13.28 -2.25
C ARG A 171 5.19 13.59 -0.92
N GLU A 172 5.58 12.53 -0.22
CA GLU A 172 6.43 12.57 0.96
C GLU A 172 7.58 11.58 0.79
N ALA A 173 8.79 12.07 0.56
CA ALA A 173 9.96 11.23 0.40
C ALA A 173 10.29 10.42 1.68
N ARG A 174 9.87 10.95 2.86
CA ARG A 174 10.06 10.36 4.19
C ARG A 174 8.71 10.14 4.84
N PHE A 175 8.16 8.93 4.75
CA PHE A 175 6.84 8.63 5.31
C PHE A 175 6.93 7.75 6.57
N LEU A 176 7.30 6.49 6.42
CA LEU A 176 7.41 5.53 7.52
C LEU A 176 8.81 4.90 7.56
N PRO A 177 9.23 4.34 8.71
CA PRO A 177 10.40 3.45 8.74
C PRO A 177 10.17 2.23 7.84
N LEU A 178 11.23 1.72 7.18
CA LEU A 178 11.14 0.55 6.31
C LEU A 178 10.65 -0.70 7.07
N THR A 179 10.99 -0.81 8.34
CA THR A 179 10.51 -1.88 9.21
C THR A 179 9.82 -1.30 10.43
N MET A 180 8.62 -1.79 10.71
CA MET A 180 7.88 -1.45 11.92
C MET A 180 8.25 -2.32 13.13
N LYS A 181 9.28 -3.18 13.01
CA LYS A 181 9.86 -3.95 14.11
C LYS A 181 10.63 -3.02 15.06
N SER A 182 9.91 -2.22 15.85
CA SER A 182 10.50 -1.38 16.89
C SER A 182 11.03 -2.23 18.03
N ARG A 183 12.27 -1.98 18.47
CA ARG A 183 12.80 -2.54 19.72
C ARG A 183 12.14 -1.93 20.95
N LEU A 184 11.41 -0.82 20.79
CA LEU A 184 10.68 -0.15 21.88
C LEU A 184 9.27 -0.74 21.97
N SER A 185 8.93 -1.31 23.11
CA SER A 185 7.63 -1.96 23.34
C SER A 185 6.42 -1.03 23.17
N PHE A 186 6.60 0.29 23.22
CA PHE A 186 5.56 1.32 23.07
C PHE A 186 5.69 2.14 21.76
N GLY A 187 6.61 1.78 20.88
CA GLY A 187 6.86 2.52 19.62
C GLY A 187 5.62 2.69 18.74
N HIS A 188 4.72 1.71 18.75
CA HIS A 188 3.44 1.75 18.03
C HIS A 188 2.51 2.89 18.46
N ARG A 189 2.58 3.34 19.72
CA ARG A 189 1.78 4.46 20.28
C ARG A 189 2.32 5.83 19.87
N LEU A 190 3.56 5.90 19.40
CA LEU A 190 4.21 7.15 18.98
C LEU A 190 4.00 7.45 17.49
N VAL A 191 3.36 6.56 16.75
CA VAL A 191 3.11 6.74 15.31
C VAL A 191 2.39 8.05 14.98
N PRO A 192 1.34 8.49 15.71
CA PRO A 192 0.71 9.78 15.41
C PRO A 192 1.67 10.97 15.57
N VAL A 193 2.48 10.96 16.62
CA VAL A 193 3.50 12.01 16.85
C VAL A 193 4.55 11.97 15.75
N TYR A 194 5.01 10.77 15.37
CA TYR A 194 5.98 10.59 14.30
C TYR A 194 5.45 11.13 12.95
N LEU A 195 4.19 10.84 12.62
CA LEU A 195 3.56 11.31 11.38
C LEU A 195 3.36 12.83 11.34
N CYS A 196 3.28 13.50 12.50
CA CYS A 196 3.21 14.97 12.59
C CYS A 196 4.57 15.66 12.50
N LEU A 197 5.69 14.93 12.55
CA LEU A 197 7.02 15.55 12.49
C LEU A 197 7.28 16.15 11.09
N PRO A 198 7.83 17.38 11.00
CA PRO A 198 8.23 17.98 9.72
C PRO A 198 9.39 17.25 9.06
N TYR A 199 10.24 16.63 9.86
CA TYR A 199 11.30 15.72 9.45
C TYR A 199 11.14 14.39 10.20
N ARG A 200 10.98 13.29 9.47
CA ARG A 200 10.78 11.95 10.04
C ARG A 200 12.09 11.17 10.03
N PRO A 201 12.76 11.06 11.19
CA PRO A 201 14.01 10.32 11.27
C PRO A 201 13.78 8.82 10.99
N PHE A 202 14.81 8.16 10.45
CA PHE A 202 14.76 6.72 10.13
C PHE A 202 13.69 6.31 9.14
N ALA A 203 13.02 7.25 8.44
CA ALA A 203 12.10 6.90 7.38
C ALA A 203 12.83 6.16 6.26
N GLY A 204 12.30 5.03 5.85
CA GLY A 204 12.75 4.23 4.72
C GLY A 204 11.69 4.06 3.63
N GLN A 205 10.45 4.45 3.94
CA GLN A 205 9.34 4.43 3.00
C GLN A 205 8.94 5.84 2.58
N MET A 206 8.39 5.94 1.38
CA MET A 206 7.76 7.12 0.80
C MET A 206 6.24 6.97 0.77
N LEU A 207 5.55 8.09 0.70
CA LEU A 207 4.14 8.19 0.33
C LEU A 207 4.05 8.95 -0.99
N VAL A 208 3.40 8.35 -1.97
CA VAL A 208 3.07 8.98 -3.25
C VAL A 208 1.57 8.88 -3.46
N VAL A 209 0.92 10.00 -3.69
CA VAL A 209 -0.50 10.07 -4.04
C VAL A 209 -0.61 10.61 -5.45
N ALA A 210 -1.15 9.82 -6.35
CA ALA A 210 -1.47 10.20 -7.71
C ALA A 210 -2.98 10.32 -7.89
N ARG A 211 -3.44 11.17 -8.81
CA ARG A 211 -4.88 11.41 -9.03
C ARG A 211 -5.23 11.20 -10.49
N LYS A 212 -6.26 10.39 -10.73
CA LYS A 212 -6.80 10.21 -12.08
C LYS A 212 -7.51 11.50 -12.52
N PRO A 213 -7.18 12.06 -13.69
CA PRO A 213 -7.87 13.22 -14.26
C PRO A 213 -9.36 13.01 -14.46
#